data_11120c04526c1edbf6677638d664af03
#
_entry.id   11120c04526c1edbf6677638d664af03
#
_cell.length_a   1.000
_cell.length_b   1.000
_cell.length_c   1.000
_cell.angle_alpha   90.00
_cell.angle_beta   90.00
_cell.angle_gamma   90.00
#
_symmetry.space_group_name_H-M   'P 1'
#
loop_
_entity.id
_entity.type
_entity.pdbx_description
1 polymer ?
#
loop_
_entity_poly.entity_id
_entity_poly.type
_entity_poly.pdbx_seq_one_letter_code
_entity_poly.pdbx_strand_id
1 'polypeptide(L)'
;MSIRLAVLGDPLRYTRSPELHRAGCAALGLACESEALRTPVDALPATLERLAREGYAGCNLTMPLKEPALDCVARPSPAARRARSVNTITFSMETGVTLGDTTDGAGFLDLLAQEGRDPASVRVVLLGAGGSARSLALAIAERGGEPVRVVSRHEPEPGDAWGGALGERWSAWGSLAADRAVAQAQVLVNCTPLGNADLPQPRGGIAPDALVVDLPYGEAPSAWVTAARAAGLDAVDGLALLVHQARHSFRCWFDRDVPLEPLLAAVRRSP
;
A
#
# COMPACT_ATOMS: atom_id res chain seq x y z
N MET A 1 17.94 -18.62 16.68
CA MET A 1 18.11 -18.37 15.23
C MET A 1 17.53 -17.00 14.91
N SER A 2 18.18 -16.25 14.00
CA SER A 2 17.66 -14.96 13.54
C SER A 2 16.56 -15.17 12.50
N ILE A 3 15.46 -14.42 12.61
CA ILE A 3 14.42 -14.37 11.56
C ILE A 3 14.99 -13.63 10.36
N ARG A 4 14.77 -14.15 9.15
CA ARG A 4 15.17 -13.48 7.91
C ARG A 4 13.93 -13.01 7.15
N LEU A 5 13.91 -11.73 6.81
CA LEU A 5 12.85 -11.08 6.02
C LEU A 5 13.48 -10.32 4.85
N ALA A 6 12.70 -10.06 3.81
CA ALA A 6 13.13 -9.25 2.68
C ALA A 6 12.06 -8.26 2.24
N VAL A 7 12.46 -7.24 1.47
CA VAL A 7 11.55 -6.45 0.65
C VAL A 7 12.03 -6.47 -0.79
N LEU A 8 11.13 -6.74 -1.73
CA LEU A 8 11.43 -6.87 -3.16
C LEU A 8 10.73 -5.77 -3.97
N GLY A 9 11.42 -5.25 -4.99
CA GLY A 9 10.87 -4.24 -5.90
C GLY A 9 11.85 -3.87 -7.01
N ASP A 10 11.38 -3.14 -8.04
CA ASP A 10 12.23 -2.63 -9.13
C ASP A 10 11.65 -1.35 -9.78
N PRO A 11 12.31 -0.19 -9.70
CA PRO A 11 13.53 0.09 -8.93
C PRO A 11 13.23 0.19 -7.42
N LEU A 12 14.11 -0.34 -6.61
CA LEU A 12 14.04 -0.23 -5.14
C LEU A 12 15.09 0.79 -4.65
N ARG A 13 14.85 2.07 -4.96
CA ARG A 13 15.81 3.16 -4.67
C ARG A 13 15.82 3.58 -3.21
N TYR A 14 14.64 3.55 -2.57
CA TYR A 14 14.46 3.95 -1.19
C TYR A 14 13.37 3.09 -0.55
N THR A 15 13.66 2.52 0.60
CA THR A 15 12.68 1.78 1.40
C THR A 15 13.03 1.82 2.87
N ARG A 16 12.01 1.90 3.73
CA ARG A 16 12.11 1.82 5.19
C ARG A 16 11.59 0.49 5.74
N SER A 17 11.22 -0.44 4.84
CA SER A 17 10.71 -1.75 5.26
C SER A 17 11.71 -2.55 6.09
N PRO A 18 13.03 -2.58 5.78
CA PRO A 18 13.98 -3.31 6.61
C PRO A 18 14.07 -2.80 8.05
N GLU A 19 13.95 -1.49 8.26
CA GLU A 19 13.91 -0.89 9.60
C GLU A 19 12.64 -1.28 10.34
N LEU A 20 11.48 -1.26 9.67
CA LEU A 20 10.20 -1.71 10.23
C LEU A 20 10.24 -3.19 10.61
N HIS A 21 10.82 -4.03 9.74
CA HIS A 21 10.97 -5.46 10.01
C HIS A 21 11.79 -5.69 11.28
N ARG A 22 12.96 -5.05 11.40
CA ARG A 22 13.80 -5.16 12.59
C ARG A 22 13.10 -4.65 13.86
N ALA A 23 12.45 -3.47 13.76
CA ALA A 23 11.74 -2.89 14.89
C ALA A 23 10.55 -3.74 15.35
N GLY A 24 9.77 -4.28 14.40
CA GLY A 24 8.64 -5.15 14.71
C GLY A 24 9.09 -6.48 15.30
N CYS A 25 10.12 -7.11 14.75
CA CYS A 25 10.72 -8.32 15.33
C CYS A 25 11.24 -8.06 16.75
N ALA A 26 11.96 -6.96 16.97
CA ALA A 26 12.46 -6.59 18.30
C ALA A 26 11.31 -6.40 19.31
N ALA A 27 10.20 -5.77 18.91
CA ALA A 27 9.00 -5.63 19.72
C ALA A 27 8.34 -6.98 20.07
N LEU A 28 8.56 -7.99 19.25
CA LEU A 28 8.12 -9.37 19.49
C LEU A 28 9.14 -10.22 20.25
N GLY A 29 10.30 -9.66 20.63
CA GLY A 29 11.40 -10.39 21.26
C GLY A 29 12.15 -11.31 20.30
N LEU A 30 12.12 -11.05 19.00
CA LEU A 30 12.77 -11.83 17.96
C LEU A 30 14.00 -11.11 17.40
N ALA A 31 15.11 -11.82 17.23
CA ALA A 31 16.25 -11.33 16.45
C ALA A 31 15.90 -11.40 14.96
N CYS A 32 16.15 -10.32 14.20
CA CYS A 32 15.77 -10.22 12.79
C CYS A 32 16.88 -9.61 11.93
N GLU A 33 17.12 -10.26 10.81
CA GLU A 33 17.83 -9.70 9.66
C GLU A 33 16.83 -9.37 8.58
N SER A 34 16.94 -8.20 7.98
CA SER A 34 16.07 -7.80 6.87
C SER A 34 16.84 -7.00 5.85
N GLU A 35 16.61 -7.30 4.59
CA GLU A 35 17.29 -6.70 3.45
C GLU A 35 16.33 -6.25 2.35
N ALA A 36 16.81 -5.30 1.55
CA ALA A 36 16.13 -4.81 0.36
C ALA A 36 16.78 -5.41 -0.88
N LEU A 37 16.01 -6.12 -1.71
CA LEU A 37 16.48 -6.83 -2.89
C LEU A 37 15.83 -6.27 -4.15
N ARG A 38 16.61 -5.63 -5.01
CA ARG A 38 16.13 -5.26 -6.34
C ARG A 38 15.80 -6.53 -7.10
N THR A 39 14.54 -6.66 -7.54
CA THR A 39 14.02 -7.85 -8.20
C THR A 39 13.19 -7.44 -9.40
N PRO A 40 13.69 -7.61 -10.63
CA PRO A 40 12.88 -7.47 -11.85
C PRO A 40 11.73 -8.47 -11.88
N VAL A 41 10.68 -8.16 -12.66
CA VAL A 41 9.46 -9.00 -12.72
C VAL A 41 9.78 -10.43 -13.16
N ASP A 42 10.62 -10.59 -14.17
CA ASP A 42 11.04 -11.88 -14.71
C ASP A 42 11.90 -12.73 -13.73
N ALA A 43 12.58 -12.08 -12.81
CA ALA A 43 13.37 -12.73 -11.76
C ALA A 43 12.53 -13.10 -10.51
N LEU A 44 11.29 -12.64 -10.40
CA LEU A 44 10.48 -12.83 -9.20
C LEU A 44 10.30 -14.30 -8.81
N PRO A 45 9.90 -15.23 -9.72
CA PRO A 45 9.70 -16.64 -9.33
C PRO A 45 10.97 -17.26 -8.74
N ALA A 46 12.09 -17.13 -9.44
CA ALA A 46 13.38 -17.68 -8.99
C ALA A 46 13.87 -17.06 -7.68
N THR A 47 13.60 -15.74 -7.48
CA THR A 47 13.93 -15.06 -6.23
C THR A 47 13.11 -15.61 -5.05
N LEU A 48 11.80 -15.84 -5.23
CA LEU A 48 10.94 -16.40 -4.18
C LEU A 48 11.37 -17.85 -3.82
N GLU A 49 11.68 -18.67 -4.81
CA GLU A 49 12.20 -20.02 -4.57
C GLU A 49 13.54 -20.02 -3.81
N ARG A 50 14.43 -19.10 -4.15
CA ARG A 50 15.71 -18.93 -3.46
C ARG A 50 15.50 -18.51 -1.99
N LEU A 51 14.68 -17.50 -1.73
CA LEU A 51 14.37 -17.02 -0.37
C LEU A 51 13.75 -18.14 0.49
N ALA A 52 12.83 -18.91 -0.07
CA ALA A 52 12.24 -20.06 0.63
C ALA A 52 13.29 -21.10 1.00
N ARG A 53 14.19 -21.47 0.06
CA ARG A 53 15.29 -22.43 0.33
C ARG A 53 16.31 -21.90 1.34
N GLU A 54 16.55 -20.61 1.36
CA GLU A 54 17.48 -19.96 2.29
C GLU A 54 16.88 -19.73 3.68
N GLY A 55 15.61 -20.13 3.92
CA GLY A 55 14.97 -20.09 5.22
C GLY A 55 14.46 -18.70 5.63
N TYR A 56 14.10 -17.84 4.67
CA TYR A 56 13.36 -16.62 4.99
C TYR A 56 11.97 -16.95 5.51
N ALA A 57 11.51 -16.23 6.51
CA ALA A 57 10.16 -16.37 7.03
C ALA A 57 9.12 -15.72 6.09
N GLY A 58 9.52 -14.66 5.38
CA GLY A 58 8.64 -13.99 4.43
C GLY A 58 9.29 -12.78 3.75
N CYS A 59 8.53 -12.13 2.89
CA CYS A 59 8.94 -10.88 2.27
C CYS A 59 7.76 -9.96 2.00
N ASN A 60 8.04 -8.64 1.92
CA ASN A 60 7.11 -7.69 1.33
C ASN A 60 7.48 -7.41 -0.12
N LEU A 61 6.46 -7.09 -0.90
CA LEU A 61 6.60 -6.70 -2.30
C LEU A 61 6.14 -5.26 -2.50
N THR A 62 6.90 -4.54 -3.31
CA THR A 62 6.47 -3.23 -3.80
C THR A 62 6.40 -3.21 -5.33
N MET A 63 6.14 -2.07 -5.92
CA MET A 63 6.06 -1.87 -7.37
C MET A 63 7.33 -2.40 -8.07
N PRO A 64 7.18 -3.09 -9.24
CA PRO A 64 5.95 -3.45 -9.96
C PRO A 64 5.44 -4.86 -9.60
N LEU A 65 5.92 -5.49 -8.52
CA LEU A 65 5.84 -6.93 -8.27
C LEU A 65 4.49 -7.40 -7.69
N LYS A 66 3.67 -6.49 -7.15
CA LYS A 66 2.44 -6.86 -6.42
C LYS A 66 1.42 -7.66 -7.25
N GLU A 67 1.28 -7.33 -8.53
CA GLU A 67 0.36 -8.03 -9.44
C GLU A 67 0.96 -9.33 -9.96
N PRO A 68 2.18 -9.36 -10.54
CA PRO A 68 2.80 -10.60 -10.98
C PRO A 68 2.97 -11.66 -9.88
N ALA A 69 3.10 -11.24 -8.63
CA ALA A 69 3.25 -12.16 -7.50
C ALA A 69 2.03 -13.03 -7.26
N LEU A 70 0.85 -12.64 -7.75
CA LEU A 70 -0.37 -13.45 -7.62
C LEU A 70 -0.19 -14.83 -8.27
N ASP A 71 0.50 -14.89 -9.41
CA ASP A 71 0.76 -16.11 -10.14
C ASP A 71 1.99 -16.88 -9.61
N CYS A 72 2.79 -16.25 -8.74
CA CYS A 72 4.00 -16.83 -8.16
C CYS A 72 3.77 -17.49 -6.79
N VAL A 73 2.63 -17.24 -6.13
CA VAL A 73 2.35 -17.82 -4.81
C VAL A 73 1.40 -19.01 -4.93
N ALA A 74 1.68 -20.06 -4.14
CA ALA A 74 0.87 -21.27 -4.18
C ALA A 74 -0.55 -21.07 -3.64
N ARG A 75 -0.70 -20.22 -2.63
CA ARG A 75 -2.00 -19.93 -1.96
C ARG A 75 -2.17 -18.43 -1.71
N PRO A 76 -2.68 -17.67 -2.68
CA PRO A 76 -3.09 -16.30 -2.42
C PRO A 76 -4.37 -16.27 -1.58
N SER A 77 -4.46 -15.31 -0.65
CA SER A 77 -5.65 -15.05 0.16
C SER A 77 -6.84 -14.64 -0.70
N PRO A 78 -8.08 -14.74 -0.20
CA PRO A 78 -9.26 -14.22 -0.90
C PRO A 78 -9.15 -12.74 -1.22
N ALA A 79 -8.58 -11.93 -0.31
CA ALA A 79 -8.35 -10.50 -0.52
C ALA A 79 -7.33 -10.25 -1.63
N ALA A 80 -6.20 -10.97 -1.61
CA ALA A 80 -5.16 -10.86 -2.65
C ALA A 80 -5.68 -11.23 -4.04
N ARG A 81 -6.50 -12.29 -4.14
CA ARG A 81 -7.15 -12.70 -5.41
C ARG A 81 -8.08 -11.61 -5.94
N ARG A 82 -8.97 -11.07 -5.08
CA ARG A 82 -9.92 -10.03 -5.48
C ARG A 82 -9.22 -8.72 -5.84
N ALA A 83 -8.20 -8.31 -5.08
CA ALA A 83 -7.42 -7.12 -5.39
C ALA A 83 -6.43 -7.32 -6.54
N ARG A 84 -6.21 -8.56 -7.01
CA ARG A 84 -5.11 -8.93 -7.93
C ARG A 84 -3.79 -8.29 -7.48
N SER A 85 -3.48 -8.43 -6.19
CA SER A 85 -2.33 -7.77 -5.57
C SER A 85 -1.83 -8.55 -4.38
N VAL A 86 -0.55 -8.89 -4.38
CA VAL A 86 0.17 -9.50 -3.25
C VAL A 86 1.28 -8.55 -2.84
N ASN A 87 1.26 -8.05 -1.61
CA ASN A 87 2.36 -7.24 -1.06
C ASN A 87 3.08 -7.92 0.11
N THR A 88 2.55 -9.06 0.58
CA THR A 88 3.13 -9.82 1.69
C THR A 88 3.13 -11.31 1.35
N ILE A 89 4.30 -11.93 1.44
CA ILE A 89 4.48 -13.38 1.22
C ILE A 89 5.01 -14.01 2.50
N THR A 90 4.41 -15.13 2.90
CA THR A 90 4.90 -16.01 3.98
C THR A 90 5.44 -17.30 3.37
N PHE A 91 6.64 -17.68 3.76
CA PHE A 91 7.24 -18.98 3.41
C PHE A 91 6.97 -19.98 4.54
N SER A 92 6.06 -20.94 4.32
CA SER A 92 5.79 -21.98 5.32
C SER A 92 6.93 -22.97 5.36
N MET A 93 7.69 -22.94 6.44
CA MET A 93 8.81 -23.88 6.67
C MET A 93 8.34 -25.32 6.84
N GLU A 94 7.11 -25.55 7.32
CA GLU A 94 6.55 -26.88 7.55
C GLU A 94 6.08 -27.55 6.26
N THR A 95 5.43 -26.77 5.38
CA THR A 95 4.76 -27.30 4.19
C THR A 95 5.47 -26.97 2.88
N GLY A 96 6.46 -26.08 2.91
CA GLY A 96 7.11 -25.53 1.71
C GLY A 96 6.18 -24.66 0.84
N VAL A 97 4.98 -24.33 1.34
CA VAL A 97 3.96 -23.57 0.60
C VAL A 97 4.19 -22.07 0.79
N THR A 98 4.11 -21.34 -0.31
CA THR A 98 4.09 -19.88 -0.29
C THR A 98 2.66 -19.36 -0.15
N LEU A 99 2.42 -18.55 0.89
CA LEU A 99 1.14 -17.88 1.11
C LEU A 99 1.29 -16.41 0.69
N GLY A 100 0.32 -15.89 -0.07
CA GLY A 100 0.32 -14.49 -0.52
C GLY A 100 -0.86 -13.72 0.04
N ASP A 101 -0.61 -12.54 0.58
CA ASP A 101 -1.66 -11.64 1.07
C ASP A 101 -1.48 -10.21 0.58
N THR A 102 -2.52 -9.39 0.76
CA THR A 102 -2.50 -7.95 0.51
C THR A 102 -2.85 -7.18 1.79
N THR A 103 -1.86 -6.52 2.37
CA THR A 103 -2.00 -5.80 3.65
C THR A 103 -2.21 -4.29 3.47
N ASP A 104 -2.08 -3.75 2.25
CA ASP A 104 -2.24 -2.32 1.97
C ASP A 104 -3.65 -1.82 2.38
N GLY A 105 -4.69 -2.57 2.04
CA GLY A 105 -6.07 -2.19 2.34
C GLY A 105 -6.36 -2.14 3.84
N ALA A 106 -5.96 -3.18 4.58
CA ALA A 106 -6.12 -3.22 6.03
C ALA A 106 -5.30 -2.10 6.71
N GLY A 107 -4.07 -1.87 6.26
CA GLY A 107 -3.24 -0.75 6.74
C GLY A 107 -3.87 0.61 6.44
N PHE A 108 -4.54 0.76 5.31
CA PHE A 108 -5.23 2.00 4.97
C PHE A 108 -6.44 2.27 5.87
N LEU A 109 -7.20 1.24 6.23
CA LEU A 109 -8.29 1.39 7.19
C LEU A 109 -7.77 1.84 8.58
N ASP A 110 -6.65 1.27 9.03
CA ASP A 110 -6.00 1.69 10.27
C ASP A 110 -5.52 3.15 10.19
N LEU A 111 -4.95 3.55 9.05
CA LEU A 111 -4.55 4.94 8.80
C LEU A 111 -5.74 5.89 8.85
N LEU A 112 -6.84 5.58 8.16
CA LEU A 112 -8.05 6.40 8.19
C LEU A 112 -8.59 6.57 9.62
N ALA A 113 -8.61 5.48 10.40
CA ALA A 113 -9.03 5.52 11.79
C ALA A 113 -8.11 6.43 12.65
N GLN A 114 -6.80 6.39 12.43
CA GLN A 114 -5.83 7.26 13.09
C GLN A 114 -6.08 8.75 12.74
N GLU A 115 -6.41 9.03 11.49
CA GLU A 115 -6.70 10.38 10.99
C GLU A 115 -8.16 10.84 11.30
N GLY A 116 -8.90 10.07 12.12
CA GLY A 116 -10.28 10.38 12.50
C GLY A 116 -11.28 10.32 11.36
N ARG A 117 -11.01 9.52 10.33
CA ARG A 117 -11.87 9.33 9.15
C ARG A 117 -12.52 7.95 9.23
N ASP A 118 -13.84 7.90 9.24
CA ASP A 118 -14.58 6.63 9.23
C ASP A 118 -14.71 6.10 7.79
N PRO A 119 -14.09 4.94 7.48
CA PRO A 119 -14.13 4.35 6.14
C PRO A 119 -15.55 4.10 5.59
N ALA A 120 -16.53 3.91 6.49
CA ALA A 120 -17.92 3.64 6.09
C ALA A 120 -18.68 4.90 5.61
N SER A 121 -18.16 6.11 5.93
CA SER A 121 -18.87 7.37 5.70
C SER A 121 -18.12 8.38 4.83
N VAL A 122 -16.81 8.16 4.55
CA VAL A 122 -16.01 9.11 3.77
C VAL A 122 -16.02 8.80 2.27
N ARG A 123 -16.08 9.84 1.46
CA ARG A 123 -15.91 9.72 -0.01
C ARG A 123 -14.42 9.68 -0.35
N VAL A 124 -13.98 8.50 -0.79
CA VAL A 124 -12.59 8.25 -1.18
C VAL A 124 -12.43 8.36 -2.68
N VAL A 125 -11.42 9.11 -3.11
CA VAL A 125 -10.98 9.18 -4.51
C VAL A 125 -9.54 8.66 -4.60
N LEU A 126 -9.32 7.67 -5.46
CA LEU A 126 -8.02 7.07 -5.72
C LEU A 126 -7.48 7.58 -7.06
N LEU A 127 -6.30 8.15 -7.05
CA LEU A 127 -5.55 8.52 -8.25
C LEU A 127 -4.67 7.33 -8.64
N GLY A 128 -5.02 6.66 -9.74
CA GLY A 128 -4.40 5.41 -10.19
C GLY A 128 -5.25 4.18 -9.92
N ALA A 129 -5.04 3.11 -10.72
CA ALA A 129 -5.82 1.88 -10.72
C ALA A 129 -4.98 0.61 -10.50
N GLY A 130 -3.77 0.72 -9.98
CA GLY A 130 -2.86 -0.40 -9.73
C GLY A 130 -3.21 -1.22 -8.49
N GLY A 131 -2.36 -2.20 -8.16
CA GLY A 131 -2.57 -3.16 -7.07
C GLY A 131 -2.85 -2.53 -5.71
N SER A 132 -2.16 -1.45 -5.31
CA SER A 132 -2.46 -0.75 -4.06
C SER A 132 -3.85 -0.13 -4.10
N ALA A 133 -4.21 0.57 -5.18
CA ALA A 133 -5.54 1.19 -5.32
C ALA A 133 -6.66 0.13 -5.21
N ARG A 134 -6.49 -1.04 -5.85
CA ARG A 134 -7.45 -2.15 -5.76
C ARG A 134 -7.56 -2.68 -4.33
N SER A 135 -6.45 -2.83 -3.63
CA SER A 135 -6.44 -3.29 -2.24
C SER A 135 -7.16 -2.31 -1.30
N LEU A 136 -6.92 -1.00 -1.47
CA LEU A 136 -7.60 0.04 -0.70
C LEU A 136 -9.11 0.05 -0.96
N ALA A 137 -9.52 0.01 -2.23
CA ALA A 137 -10.93 0.02 -2.62
C ALA A 137 -11.70 -1.18 -2.08
N LEU A 138 -11.07 -2.37 -2.16
CA LEU A 138 -11.66 -3.59 -1.62
C LEU A 138 -11.89 -3.47 -0.11
N ALA A 139 -10.90 -2.99 0.63
CA ALA A 139 -10.99 -2.84 2.08
C ALA A 139 -12.09 -1.84 2.49
N ILE A 140 -12.24 -0.72 1.77
CA ILE A 140 -13.34 0.23 1.98
C ILE A 140 -14.70 -0.45 1.75
N ALA A 141 -14.86 -1.17 0.64
CA ALA A 141 -16.10 -1.86 0.30
C ALA A 141 -16.47 -2.92 1.36
N GLU A 142 -15.52 -3.67 1.88
CA GLU A 142 -15.73 -4.68 2.94
C GLU A 142 -16.16 -4.07 4.28
N ARG A 143 -15.87 -2.79 4.52
CA ARG A 143 -16.37 -2.05 5.68
C ARG A 143 -17.74 -1.42 5.47
N GLY A 144 -18.38 -1.68 4.33
CA GLY A 144 -19.68 -1.09 3.99
C GLY A 144 -19.57 0.40 3.59
N GLY A 145 -18.36 0.86 3.27
CA GLY A 145 -18.13 2.22 2.79
C GLY A 145 -18.74 2.45 1.40
N GLU A 146 -18.93 3.72 1.06
CA GLU A 146 -19.30 4.08 -0.31
C GLU A 146 -18.20 3.59 -1.26
N PRO A 147 -18.60 3.04 -2.42
CA PRO A 147 -17.64 2.61 -3.42
C PRO A 147 -16.74 3.77 -3.85
N VAL A 148 -15.44 3.50 -3.84
CA VAL A 148 -14.43 4.50 -4.18
C VAL A 148 -14.60 4.99 -5.62
N ARG A 149 -14.20 6.23 -5.88
CA ARG A 149 -14.01 6.75 -7.24
C ARG A 149 -12.55 6.60 -7.63
N VAL A 150 -12.32 6.20 -8.89
CA VAL A 150 -10.97 6.02 -9.43
C VAL A 150 -10.74 6.97 -10.59
N VAL A 151 -9.62 7.68 -10.53
CA VAL A 151 -9.14 8.54 -11.60
C VAL A 151 -7.85 7.93 -12.15
N SER A 152 -7.84 7.54 -13.40
CA SER A 152 -6.67 6.94 -14.04
C SER A 152 -6.55 7.32 -15.52
N ARG A 153 -5.37 7.10 -16.11
CA ARG A 153 -5.12 7.40 -17.53
C ARG A 153 -5.90 6.49 -18.48
N HIS A 154 -6.08 5.25 -18.08
CA HIS A 154 -6.78 4.23 -18.87
C HIS A 154 -7.92 3.66 -18.03
N GLU A 155 -9.03 3.38 -18.71
CA GLU A 155 -10.13 2.64 -18.11
C GLU A 155 -9.63 1.23 -17.74
N PRO A 156 -9.96 0.74 -16.52
CA PRO A 156 -9.66 -0.64 -16.16
C PRO A 156 -10.36 -1.62 -17.10
N GLU A 157 -9.63 -2.64 -17.55
CA GLU A 157 -10.14 -3.64 -18.49
C GLU A 157 -11.38 -4.35 -17.95
N PRO A 158 -12.39 -4.62 -18.81
CA PRO A 158 -13.52 -5.46 -18.45
C PRO A 158 -13.04 -6.85 -18.03
N GLY A 159 -13.38 -7.27 -16.81
CA GLY A 159 -12.91 -8.53 -16.24
C GLY A 159 -11.70 -8.39 -15.31
N ASP A 160 -11.03 -7.26 -15.27
CA ASP A 160 -10.16 -6.91 -14.15
C ASP A 160 -11.02 -6.75 -12.87
N ALA A 161 -10.41 -6.96 -11.69
CA ALA A 161 -11.07 -6.85 -10.39
C ALA A 161 -11.87 -5.54 -10.20
N TRP A 162 -11.58 -4.53 -11.00
CA TRP A 162 -12.27 -3.26 -11.07
C TRP A 162 -13.48 -3.23 -12.01
N GLY A 163 -13.39 -3.91 -13.18
CA GLY A 163 -14.23 -3.63 -14.35
C GLY A 163 -15.73 -3.72 -14.07
N GLY A 164 -16.17 -4.68 -13.25
CA GLY A 164 -17.58 -4.80 -12.86
C GLY A 164 -17.96 -3.98 -11.63
N ALA A 165 -16.99 -3.55 -10.81
CA ALA A 165 -17.25 -2.90 -9.53
C ALA A 165 -17.22 -1.38 -9.60
N LEU A 166 -16.54 -0.80 -10.60
CA LEU A 166 -16.41 0.66 -10.74
C LEU A 166 -17.55 1.29 -11.53
N GLY A 167 -17.98 0.69 -12.66
CA GLY A 167 -19.05 1.24 -13.52
C GLY A 167 -18.83 2.75 -13.76
N GLU A 168 -19.81 3.58 -13.39
CA GLU A 168 -19.73 5.05 -13.51
C GLU A 168 -18.74 5.73 -12.55
N ARG A 169 -17.98 4.96 -11.75
CA ARG A 169 -17.04 5.49 -10.74
C ARG A 169 -15.64 5.66 -11.27
N TRP A 170 -15.36 5.24 -12.48
CA TRP A 170 -14.12 5.57 -13.15
C TRP A 170 -14.25 6.91 -13.88
N SER A 171 -13.15 7.66 -13.89
CA SER A 171 -13.03 8.91 -14.66
C SER A 171 -11.64 8.99 -15.28
N ALA A 172 -11.60 9.37 -16.55
CA ALA A 172 -10.35 9.60 -17.24
C ALA A 172 -9.59 10.77 -16.61
N TRP A 173 -8.29 10.61 -16.44
CA TRP A 173 -7.40 11.67 -15.96
C TRP A 173 -7.53 12.93 -16.82
N GLY A 174 -7.68 14.09 -16.16
CA GLY A 174 -7.86 15.38 -16.86
C GLY A 174 -9.26 15.64 -17.42
N SER A 175 -10.25 14.78 -17.12
CA SER A 175 -11.64 15.01 -17.50
C SER A 175 -12.37 15.87 -16.44
N LEU A 176 -13.45 16.57 -16.88
CA LEU A 176 -14.33 17.31 -15.97
C LEU A 176 -14.95 16.39 -14.88
N ALA A 177 -15.15 15.11 -15.17
CA ALA A 177 -15.64 14.14 -14.21
C ALA A 177 -14.58 13.86 -13.12
N ALA A 178 -13.31 13.75 -13.51
CA ALA A 178 -12.20 13.61 -12.58
C ALA A 178 -12.04 14.86 -11.69
N ASP A 179 -12.13 16.06 -12.26
CA ASP A 179 -12.06 17.32 -11.50
C ASP A 179 -13.17 17.40 -10.46
N ARG A 180 -14.40 17.02 -10.85
CA ARG A 180 -15.55 16.98 -9.93
C ARG A 180 -15.35 15.93 -8.82
N ALA A 181 -14.83 14.75 -9.16
CA ALA A 181 -14.54 13.70 -8.19
C ALA A 181 -13.52 14.19 -7.14
N VAL A 182 -12.42 14.79 -7.59
CA VAL A 182 -11.37 15.36 -6.73
C VAL A 182 -11.92 16.48 -5.85
N ALA A 183 -12.71 17.39 -6.40
CA ALA A 183 -13.32 18.50 -5.64
C ALA A 183 -14.31 18.03 -4.56
N GLN A 184 -14.87 16.84 -4.70
CA GLN A 184 -15.82 16.23 -3.75
C GLN A 184 -15.16 15.21 -2.81
N ALA A 185 -13.87 14.93 -2.97
CA ALA A 185 -13.16 13.96 -2.15
C ALA A 185 -13.07 14.44 -0.70
N GLN A 186 -13.36 13.58 0.25
CA GLN A 186 -13.04 13.76 1.67
C GLN A 186 -11.71 13.08 2.02
N VAL A 187 -11.33 12.08 1.22
CA VAL A 187 -9.99 11.47 1.25
C VAL A 187 -9.52 11.33 -0.19
N LEU A 188 -8.41 11.96 -0.52
CA LEU A 188 -7.79 11.91 -1.85
C LEU A 188 -6.45 11.19 -1.75
N VAL A 189 -6.33 10.05 -2.44
CA VAL A 189 -5.16 9.16 -2.32
C VAL A 189 -4.40 9.10 -3.64
N ASN A 190 -3.14 9.48 -3.66
CA ASN A 190 -2.25 9.19 -4.79
C ASN A 190 -1.69 7.78 -4.67
N CYS A 191 -2.16 6.88 -5.55
CA CYS A 191 -1.68 5.51 -5.70
C CYS A 191 -0.72 5.35 -6.89
N THR A 192 -0.25 6.45 -7.48
CA THR A 192 0.64 6.47 -8.64
C THR A 192 2.06 6.86 -8.24
N PRO A 193 3.08 6.61 -9.08
CA PRO A 193 4.42 7.18 -8.88
C PRO A 193 4.54 8.63 -9.37
N LEU A 194 3.44 9.32 -9.73
CA LEU A 194 3.46 10.68 -10.26
C LEU A 194 3.92 11.68 -9.20
N GLY A 195 4.64 12.70 -9.65
CA GLY A 195 5.07 13.81 -8.81
C GLY A 195 4.05 14.94 -8.71
N ASN A 196 4.37 15.95 -7.89
CA ASN A 196 3.48 17.07 -7.58
C ASN A 196 2.89 17.79 -8.81
N ALA A 197 3.68 17.99 -9.86
CA ALA A 197 3.23 18.73 -11.04
C ALA A 197 2.10 18.04 -11.81
N ASP A 198 2.04 16.70 -11.70
CA ASP A 198 1.07 15.87 -12.41
C ASP A 198 -0.16 15.52 -11.57
N LEU A 199 -0.18 15.93 -10.30
CA LEU A 199 -1.26 15.67 -9.36
C LEU A 199 -2.21 16.87 -9.23
N PRO A 200 -3.48 16.67 -8.84
CA PRO A 200 -4.40 17.78 -8.54
C PRO A 200 -3.81 18.72 -7.51
N GLN A 201 -3.84 20.04 -7.82
CA GLN A 201 -3.24 21.03 -6.94
C GLN A 201 -4.20 21.41 -5.79
N PRO A 202 -3.68 21.64 -4.57
CA PRO A 202 -4.50 22.00 -3.41
C PRO A 202 -5.34 23.25 -3.62
N ARG A 203 -4.81 24.22 -4.37
CA ARG A 203 -5.53 25.47 -4.64
C ARG A 203 -6.47 25.30 -5.84
N GLY A 204 -7.77 25.32 -5.57
CA GLY A 204 -8.82 25.34 -6.59
C GLY A 204 -9.30 23.98 -7.08
N GLY A 205 -8.75 22.87 -6.54
CA GLY A 205 -9.10 21.52 -7.01
C GLY A 205 -9.42 20.50 -5.93
N ILE A 206 -9.01 20.71 -4.68
CA ILE A 206 -9.22 19.77 -3.57
C ILE A 206 -10.13 20.43 -2.53
N ALA A 207 -11.09 19.66 -1.98
CA ALA A 207 -11.98 20.15 -0.93
C ALA A 207 -11.17 20.60 0.31
N PRO A 208 -11.54 21.70 0.98
CA PRO A 208 -10.74 22.28 2.07
C PRO A 208 -10.68 21.43 3.35
N ASP A 209 -11.55 20.46 3.49
CA ASP A 209 -11.62 19.49 4.60
C ASP A 209 -11.11 18.09 4.22
N ALA A 210 -10.55 17.94 3.01
CA ALA A 210 -10.05 16.67 2.54
C ALA A 210 -8.75 16.28 3.24
N LEU A 211 -8.63 14.98 3.55
CA LEU A 211 -7.35 14.35 3.86
C LEU A 211 -6.64 13.97 2.56
N VAL A 212 -5.42 14.47 2.37
CA VAL A 212 -4.56 14.12 1.24
C VAL A 212 -3.58 13.00 1.68
N VAL A 213 -3.57 11.89 0.94
CA VAL A 213 -2.68 10.76 1.21
C VAL A 213 -1.82 10.50 -0.02
N ASP A 214 -0.51 10.59 0.11
CA ASP A 214 0.43 10.31 -0.97
C ASP A 214 1.16 9.00 -0.70
N LEU A 215 0.83 7.91 -1.41
CA LEU A 215 1.44 6.60 -1.14
C LEU A 215 2.96 6.54 -1.44
N PRO A 216 3.51 7.23 -2.44
CA PRO A 216 4.94 7.45 -2.52
C PRO A 216 5.50 8.11 -1.26
N TYR A 217 6.71 7.70 -0.89
CA TYR A 217 7.47 8.29 0.22
C TYR A 217 8.96 8.32 -0.09
N GLY A 218 9.70 9.18 0.60
CA GLY A 218 11.14 9.36 0.45
C GLY A 218 11.78 9.83 1.76
N GLU A 219 13.00 10.36 1.67
CA GLU A 219 13.73 10.94 2.81
C GLU A 219 12.99 12.15 3.43
N ALA A 220 12.25 12.89 2.61
CA ALA A 220 11.39 14.00 3.02
C ALA A 220 9.94 13.78 2.54
N PRO A 221 8.94 14.47 3.13
CA PRO A 221 7.60 14.50 2.57
C PRO A 221 7.62 14.94 1.11
N SER A 222 6.73 14.37 0.31
CA SER A 222 6.64 14.77 -1.10
C SER A 222 6.27 16.24 -1.26
N ALA A 223 6.59 16.80 -2.40
CA ALA A 223 6.22 18.18 -2.72
C ALA A 223 4.68 18.36 -2.72
N TRP A 224 3.91 17.32 -3.08
CA TRP A 224 2.46 17.35 -3.04
C TRP A 224 1.90 17.41 -1.60
N VAL A 225 2.43 16.58 -0.71
CA VAL A 225 2.09 16.63 0.73
C VAL A 225 2.48 17.98 1.33
N THR A 226 3.65 18.49 0.98
CA THR A 226 4.14 19.80 1.45
C THR A 226 3.22 20.93 0.98
N ALA A 227 2.81 20.92 -0.30
CA ALA A 227 1.90 21.90 -0.86
C ALA A 227 0.50 21.80 -0.25
N ALA A 228 -0.01 20.60 0.01
CA ALA A 228 -1.30 20.40 0.67
C ALA A 228 -1.29 20.99 2.09
N ARG A 229 -0.27 20.70 2.88
CA ARG A 229 -0.09 21.26 4.23
C ARG A 229 0.03 22.79 4.21
N ALA A 230 0.79 23.34 3.27
CA ALA A 230 0.92 24.79 3.10
C ALA A 230 -0.41 25.46 2.69
N ALA A 231 -1.33 24.72 2.07
CA ALA A 231 -2.69 25.16 1.75
C ALA A 231 -3.69 24.96 2.90
N GLY A 232 -3.25 24.44 4.05
CA GLY A 232 -4.09 24.22 5.23
C GLY A 232 -4.85 22.89 5.23
N LEU A 233 -4.52 21.96 4.34
CA LEU A 233 -5.12 20.62 4.29
C LEU A 233 -4.40 19.65 5.24
N ASP A 234 -5.16 18.72 5.80
CA ASP A 234 -4.57 17.53 6.42
C ASP A 234 -3.89 16.69 5.32
N ALA A 235 -2.63 16.35 5.53
CA ALA A 235 -1.90 15.56 4.54
C ALA A 235 -0.85 14.64 5.18
N VAL A 236 -0.81 13.39 4.70
CA VAL A 236 0.13 12.35 5.13
C VAL A 236 0.82 11.72 3.93
N ASP A 237 2.06 11.28 4.12
CA ASP A 237 2.80 10.56 3.09
C ASP A 237 2.75 9.03 3.31
N GLY A 238 3.33 8.29 2.37
CA GLY A 238 3.29 6.84 2.36
C GLY A 238 3.99 6.15 3.53
N LEU A 239 4.80 6.85 4.33
CA LEU A 239 5.37 6.27 5.56
C LEU A 239 4.28 5.91 6.57
N ALA A 240 3.19 6.70 6.64
CA ALA A 240 2.07 6.39 7.51
C ALA A 240 1.41 5.05 7.10
N LEU A 241 1.09 4.89 5.81
CA LEU A 241 0.55 3.61 5.31
C LEU A 241 1.57 2.47 5.47
N LEU A 242 2.85 2.72 5.21
CA LEU A 242 3.91 1.73 5.32
C LEU A 242 3.96 1.12 6.74
N VAL A 243 3.82 1.94 7.78
CA VAL A 243 3.78 1.49 9.16
C VAL A 243 2.54 0.64 9.44
N HIS A 244 1.36 1.10 9.04
CA HIS A 244 0.11 0.38 9.30
C HIS A 244 0.07 -0.97 8.57
N GLN A 245 0.42 -1.01 7.27
CA GLN A 245 0.42 -2.26 6.51
C GLN A 245 1.48 -3.26 7.03
N ALA A 246 2.61 -2.77 7.57
CA ALA A 246 3.62 -3.64 8.15
C ALA A 246 3.09 -4.43 9.37
N ARG A 247 2.25 -3.83 10.22
CA ARG A 247 1.59 -4.55 11.32
C ARG A 247 0.81 -5.76 10.83
N HIS A 248 0.08 -5.61 9.72
CA HIS A 248 -0.65 -6.72 9.11
C HIS A 248 0.29 -7.75 8.47
N SER A 249 1.45 -7.34 7.93
CA SER A 249 2.46 -8.29 7.48
C SER A 249 3.00 -9.16 8.62
N PHE A 250 3.19 -8.60 9.81
CA PHE A 250 3.60 -9.37 11.00
C PHE A 250 2.55 -10.41 11.41
N ARG A 251 1.26 -10.09 11.29
CA ARG A 251 0.19 -11.09 11.49
C ARG A 251 0.28 -12.23 10.47
N CYS A 252 0.55 -11.90 9.21
CA CYS A 252 0.73 -12.94 8.17
C CYS A 252 1.93 -13.84 8.47
N TRP A 253 3.07 -13.29 8.92
CA TRP A 253 4.30 -14.04 9.14
C TRP A 253 4.32 -14.83 10.45
N PHE A 254 3.76 -14.27 11.53
CA PHE A 254 3.97 -14.77 12.88
C PHE A 254 2.68 -14.97 13.68
N ASP A 255 1.53 -14.66 13.09
CA ASP A 255 0.22 -14.64 13.81
C ASP A 255 0.27 -13.81 15.10
N ARG A 256 0.99 -12.68 15.07
CA ARG A 256 1.22 -11.81 16.23
C ARG A 256 1.04 -10.33 15.87
N ASP A 257 0.44 -9.60 16.81
CA ASP A 257 0.30 -8.15 16.72
C ASP A 257 1.57 -7.45 17.18
N VAL A 258 2.00 -6.44 16.41
CA VAL A 258 3.09 -5.56 16.77
C VAL A 258 2.53 -4.21 17.23
N PRO A 259 2.98 -3.66 18.37
CA PRO A 259 2.61 -2.32 18.80
C PRO A 259 3.01 -1.27 17.73
N LEU A 260 2.19 -0.23 17.59
CA LEU A 260 2.40 0.81 16.57
C LEU A 260 3.64 1.68 16.86
N GLU A 261 3.86 2.03 18.13
CA GLU A 261 4.88 2.99 18.54
C GLU A 261 6.32 2.60 18.14
N PRO A 262 6.81 1.36 18.32
CA PRO A 262 8.12 0.95 17.83
C PRO A 262 8.29 1.10 16.31
N LEU A 263 7.24 0.85 15.55
CA LEU A 263 7.25 0.98 14.08
C LEU A 263 7.30 2.46 13.67
N LEU A 264 6.49 3.31 14.31
CA LEU A 264 6.54 4.76 14.09
C LEU A 264 7.93 5.32 14.42
N ALA A 265 8.50 4.90 15.55
CA ALA A 265 9.85 5.34 15.95
C ALA A 265 10.91 4.95 14.93
N ALA A 266 10.81 3.75 14.34
CA ALA A 266 11.77 3.25 13.35
C ALA A 266 11.78 4.05 12.04
N VAL A 267 10.69 4.73 11.68
CA VAL A 267 10.58 5.52 10.45
C VAL A 267 10.53 7.03 10.66
N ARG A 268 10.62 7.50 11.92
CA ARG A 268 10.72 8.94 12.20
C ARG A 268 11.88 9.54 11.40
N ARG A 269 11.59 10.61 10.70
CA ARG A 269 12.64 11.42 10.09
C ARG A 269 13.30 12.25 11.17
N SER A 270 14.62 12.38 11.10
CA SER A 270 15.31 13.38 11.91
C SER A 270 14.78 14.78 11.52
N PRO A 271 14.61 15.67 12.51
CA PRO A 271 14.14 17.03 12.25
C PRO A 271 15.11 17.83 11.36
#